data_25d4a305546534bf9ca351acdc11925f
#
_entry.id   25d4a305546534bf9ca351acdc11925f
#
_cell.length_a   1.000
_cell.length_b   1.000
_cell.length_c   1.000
_cell.angle_alpha   90.00
_cell.angle_beta   90.00
_cell.angle_gamma   90.00
#
_symmetry.space_group_name_H-M   'P 1'
#
loop_
_entity.id
_entity.type
_entity.pdbx_description
1 polymer ?
#
loop_
_entity_poly.entity_id
_entity_poly.type
_entity_poly.pdbx_seq_one_letter_code
_entity_poly.pdbx_strand_id
1 'polypeptide(L)' 'MIDDDGFTDERPQTPGTYWACTPDGEWEVLVIIGRGPRGLVCIADDRRIPPMLLSQIPPGSLLWRRE' A
#
# COMPACT_ATOMS: atom_id res chain seq x y z
N MET A 1 -7.18 -13.65 5.34
CA MET A 1 -6.11 -14.44 5.92
C MET A 1 -4.76 -13.88 5.53
N ILE A 2 -3.84 -13.82 6.47
CA ILE A 2 -2.49 -13.34 6.23
C ILE A 2 -1.73 -14.43 5.51
N ASP A 3 -1.01 -14.05 4.45
CA ASP A 3 -0.18 -15.01 3.75
C ASP A 3 1.14 -15.22 4.50
N ASP A 4 1.92 -16.17 4.01
CA ASP A 4 3.15 -16.59 4.66
C ASP A 4 4.24 -15.53 4.63
N ASP A 5 4.09 -14.51 3.78
CA ASP A 5 5.08 -13.44 3.66
C ASP A 5 4.78 -12.24 4.55
N GLY A 6 3.76 -12.33 5.38
CA GLY A 6 3.40 -11.27 6.29
C GLY A 6 2.52 -10.18 5.69
N PHE A 7 2.01 -10.41 4.49
CA PHE A 7 1.07 -9.47 3.89
C PHE A 7 -0.28 -9.52 4.61
N THR A 8 -0.92 -8.36 4.71
CA THR A 8 -2.22 -8.24 5.34
C THR A 8 -3.11 -7.37 4.46
N ASP A 9 -4.42 -7.56 4.54
CA ASP A 9 -5.37 -6.71 3.81
C ASP A 9 -5.64 -5.39 4.52
N GLU A 10 -5.08 -5.19 5.70
CA GLU A 10 -5.25 -3.97 6.46
C GLU A 10 -4.33 -2.88 5.91
N ARG A 11 -4.90 -1.73 5.56
CA ARG A 11 -4.13 -0.63 5.01
C ARG A 11 -3.16 -0.08 6.06
N PRO A 12 -1.98 0.42 5.63
CA PRO A 12 -1.05 1.07 6.55
C PRO A 12 -1.71 2.22 7.30
N GLN A 13 -1.39 2.36 8.56
CA GLN A 13 -1.91 3.44 9.39
C GLN A 13 -0.83 4.40 9.84
N THR A 14 0.42 4.08 9.53
CA THR A 14 1.56 4.91 9.91
C THR A 14 2.45 5.15 8.70
N PRO A 15 3.15 6.30 8.64
CA PRO A 15 4.11 6.55 7.57
C PRO A 15 5.23 5.52 7.58
N GLY A 16 5.78 5.28 6.41
CA GLY A 16 6.89 4.35 6.25
C GLY A 16 6.91 3.77 4.86
N THR A 17 7.82 2.82 4.64
CA THR A 17 7.96 2.13 3.38
C THR A 17 7.28 0.76 3.48
N TYR A 18 6.48 0.44 2.48
CA TYR A 18 5.69 -0.78 2.48
C TYR A 18 5.76 -1.45 1.12
N TRP A 19 5.54 -2.76 1.10
CA TRP A 19 5.27 -3.49 -0.11
C TRP A 19 3.76 -3.60 -0.28
N ALA A 20 3.27 -3.35 -1.49
CA ALA A 20 1.87 -3.52 -1.83
C ALA A 20 1.76 -4.50 -2.96
N CYS A 21 0.82 -5.41 -2.87
CA CYS A 21 0.60 -6.39 -3.94
C CYS A 21 -0.90 -6.65 -4.10
N THR A 22 -1.26 -7.18 -5.28
CA THR A 22 -2.62 -7.63 -5.52
C THR A 22 -2.88 -8.92 -4.76
N PRO A 23 -4.14 -9.21 -4.39
CA PRO A 23 -4.44 -10.44 -3.66
C PRO A 23 -4.01 -11.72 -4.36
N ASP A 24 -3.96 -11.70 -5.69
CA ASP A 24 -3.51 -12.86 -6.46
C ASP A 24 -1.99 -12.92 -6.61
N GLY A 25 -1.28 -11.88 -6.16
CA GLY A 25 0.18 -11.86 -6.21
C GLY A 25 0.75 -11.54 -7.59
N GLU A 26 -0.06 -11.17 -8.56
CA GLU A 26 0.44 -10.89 -9.92
C GLU A 26 1.16 -9.57 -10.03
N TRP A 27 0.90 -8.64 -9.12
CA TRP A 27 1.49 -7.31 -9.17
C TRP A 27 1.96 -6.93 -7.78
N GLU A 28 3.17 -6.40 -7.72
CA GLU A 28 3.77 -5.98 -6.47
C GLU A 28 4.59 -4.73 -6.72
N VAL A 29 4.52 -3.78 -5.79
CA VAL A 29 5.27 -2.52 -5.92
C VAL A 29 5.67 -2.04 -4.53
N LEU A 30 6.82 -1.39 -4.46
CA LEU A 30 7.26 -0.71 -3.25
C LEU A 30 6.59 0.66 -3.20
N VAL A 31 6.03 1.00 -2.06
CA VAL A 31 5.33 2.27 -1.87
C VAL A 31 5.85 2.98 -0.64
N ILE A 32 5.74 4.29 -0.66
CA ILE A 32 6.05 5.13 0.50
C ILE A 32 4.74 5.73 0.99
N ILE A 33 4.46 5.55 2.26
CA ILE A 33 3.28 6.14 2.90
C ILE A 33 3.76 7.37 3.68
N GLY A 34 3.25 8.52 3.33
CA GLY A 34 3.59 9.77 3.98
C GLY A 34 2.37 10.51 4.48
N ARG A 35 2.60 11.52 5.31
CA ARG A 35 1.52 12.36 5.81
C ARG A 35 1.30 13.52 4.89
N GLY A 36 0.05 13.77 4.54
CA GLY A 36 -0.36 14.91 3.78
C GLY A 36 -1.47 15.69 4.49
N PRO A 37 -1.88 16.83 3.91
CA PRO A 37 -2.90 17.67 4.55
C PRO A 37 -4.27 16.99 4.63
N ARG A 38 -4.52 15.97 3.83
CA ARG A 38 -5.79 15.25 3.82
C ARG A 38 -5.68 13.85 4.41
N GLY A 39 -4.54 13.52 5.01
CA GLY A 39 -4.31 12.21 5.56
C GLY A 39 -3.11 11.53 4.92
N LEU A 40 -3.04 10.24 5.05
CA LEU A 40 -1.91 9.48 4.52
C LEU A 40 -1.96 9.42 3.00
N VAL A 41 -0.80 9.60 2.37
CA VAL A 41 -0.63 9.57 0.92
C VAL A 41 0.22 8.38 0.56
N CYS A 42 -0.18 7.68 -0.49
CA CYS A 42 0.56 6.53 -1.02
C CYS A 42 1.29 6.95 -2.29
N ILE A 43 2.60 6.80 -2.28
CA ILE A 43 3.45 7.12 -3.43
C ILE A 43 4.13 5.83 -3.87
N ALA A 44 3.72 5.32 -5.03
CA ALA A 44 4.27 4.08 -5.56
C ALA A 44 5.59 4.34 -6.27
N ASP A 45 6.49 3.36 -6.21
CA ASP A 45 7.75 3.41 -6.95
C ASP A 45 7.51 2.94 -8.39
N ASP A 46 6.59 3.61 -9.05
CA ASP A 46 6.23 3.34 -10.44
C ASP A 46 5.64 4.63 -11.01
N ARG A 47 6.29 5.17 -12.03
CA ARG A 47 5.88 6.46 -12.62
C ARG A 47 4.48 6.43 -13.21
N ARG A 48 3.97 5.26 -13.54
CA ARG A 48 2.64 5.13 -14.14
C ARG A 48 1.53 5.24 -13.10
N ILE A 49 1.89 5.18 -11.82
CA ILE A 49 0.92 5.24 -10.74
C ILE A 49 1.06 6.60 -10.06
N PRO A 50 0.06 7.48 -10.18
CA PRO A 50 0.14 8.79 -9.53
C PRO A 50 -0.01 8.65 -8.01
N PRO A 51 0.55 9.61 -7.25
CA PRO A 51 0.29 9.64 -5.82
C PRO A 51 -1.21 9.75 -5.54
N MET A 52 -1.68 9.06 -4.51
CA MET A 52 -3.08 9.12 -4.16
C MET A 52 -3.25 9.03 -2.65
N LEU A 53 -4.39 9.50 -2.16
CA LEU A 53 -4.71 9.34 -0.75
C LEU A 53 -4.94 7.87 -0.45
N LEU A 54 -4.39 7.42 0.68
CA LEU A 54 -4.55 6.03 1.08
C LEU A 54 -6.02 5.67 1.25
N SER A 55 -6.83 6.63 1.70
CA SER A 55 -8.27 6.42 1.86
C SER A 55 -9.01 6.19 0.54
N GLN A 56 -8.40 6.53 -0.59
CA GLN A 56 -8.98 6.30 -1.90
C GLN A 56 -8.77 4.87 -2.39
N ILE A 57 -7.92 4.10 -1.70
CA ILE A 57 -7.67 2.71 -2.05
C ILE A 57 -8.69 1.86 -1.31
N PRO A 58 -9.56 1.13 -2.03
CA PRO A 58 -10.59 0.33 -1.37
C PRO A 58 -9.98 -0.73 -0.44
N PRO A 59 -10.58 -0.96 0.73
CA PRO A 59 -10.09 -2.01 1.63
C PRO A 59 -10.11 -3.37 0.93
N GLY A 60 -9.06 -4.14 1.11
CA GLY A 60 -8.98 -5.48 0.54
C GLY A 60 -8.56 -5.53 -0.91
N SER A 61 -8.42 -4.37 -1.59
CA SER A 61 -7.98 -4.36 -2.99
C SER A 61 -6.49 -4.62 -3.13
N LEU A 62 -5.72 -4.34 -2.09
CA LEU A 62 -4.29 -4.60 -2.05
C LEU A 62 -3.92 -5.25 -0.73
N LEU A 63 -2.84 -6.01 -0.74
CA LEU A 63 -2.22 -6.53 0.46
C LEU A 63 -0.95 -5.72 0.73
N TRP A 64 -0.63 -5.56 2.00
CA TRP A 64 0.45 -4.68 2.44
C TRP A 64 1.39 -5.41 3.39
N ARG A 65 2.67 -5.10 3.26
CA ARG A 65 3.68 -5.60 4.19
C ARG A 65 4.69 -4.49 4.45
N ARG A 66 4.98 -4.22 5.71
CA ARG A 66 5.99 -3.24 6.05
C ARG A 66 7.37 -3.76 5.65
N GLU A 67 8.15 -2.90 5.04
CA GLU A 67 9.52 -3.25 4.67
C GLU A 67 10.43 -3.38 5.87
#